data_af2381c6c04bc85bbccb7bbd88edb84e
#
_entry.id   af2381c6c04bc85bbccb7bbd88edb84e
#
_cell.length_a   1.000
_cell.length_b   1.000
_cell.length_c   1.000
_cell.angle_alpha   90.00
_cell.angle_beta   90.00
_cell.angle_gamma   90.00
#
_symmetry.space_group_name_H-M   'P 1'
#
loop_
_entity.id
_entity.type
_entity.pdbx_description
1 polymer ?
#
loop_
_entity_poly.entity_id
_entity_poly.type
_entity_poly.pdbx_seq_one_letter_code
_entity_poly.pdbx_strand_id
1 'polypeptide(L)'
;MENNNASQNFEQTGLTLPPAPTPMGVYKPFLIDGNHLYVSGHGPFKNDGALIIGRVGDTLDIEGGKNAAQQVGLTILATIVSNLGSLDRVKRVIKVLGMVSCTPDFEKHPYVINGCSELFKKIWGEENGVGVRSAVGMGSLPGNIPVEIEALFELF
;
A
#
# COMPACT_ATOMS: atom_id res chain seq x y z
N MET A 1 -21.55 -13.76 -11.92
CA MET A 1 -20.20 -13.16 -11.82
C MET A 1 -20.35 -11.86 -11.06
N GLU A 2 -19.78 -11.74 -9.90
CA GLU A 2 -19.67 -10.46 -9.24
C GLU A 2 -18.85 -9.55 -10.15
N ASN A 3 -19.47 -8.48 -10.64
CA ASN A 3 -18.77 -7.46 -11.42
C ASN A 3 -17.80 -6.75 -10.47
N ASN A 4 -16.54 -7.10 -10.55
CA ASN A 4 -15.51 -6.36 -9.84
C ASN A 4 -15.22 -5.07 -10.63
N ASN A 5 -15.64 -3.93 -10.07
CA ASN A 5 -15.47 -2.61 -10.68
C ASN A 5 -14.25 -1.87 -10.09
N ALA A 6 -13.24 -2.60 -9.63
CA ALA A 6 -12.10 -2.02 -8.92
C ALA A 6 -11.38 -0.96 -9.75
N SER A 7 -11.15 -1.24 -11.03
CA SER A 7 -10.51 -0.27 -11.94
C SER A 7 -11.34 1.01 -12.09
N GLN A 8 -12.66 0.87 -12.26
CA GLN A 8 -13.57 2.02 -12.34
C GLN A 8 -13.63 2.80 -11.02
N ASN A 9 -13.69 2.09 -9.89
CA ASN A 9 -13.67 2.72 -8.57
C ASN A 9 -12.38 3.50 -8.35
N PHE A 10 -11.25 2.97 -8.82
CA PHE A 10 -9.98 3.69 -8.76
C PHE A 10 -10.03 4.99 -9.59
N GLU A 11 -10.52 4.93 -10.83
CA GLU A 11 -10.66 6.11 -11.67
C GLU A 11 -11.50 7.20 -11.00
N GLN A 12 -12.57 6.83 -10.29
CA GLN A 12 -13.44 7.77 -9.57
C GLN A 12 -12.73 8.46 -8.39
N THR A 13 -11.61 7.93 -7.88
CA THR A 13 -10.83 8.61 -6.85
C THR A 13 -10.12 9.85 -7.36
N GLY A 14 -9.89 9.96 -8.66
CA GLY A 14 -9.08 11.02 -9.27
C GLY A 14 -7.57 10.90 -8.98
N LEU A 15 -7.16 9.84 -8.31
CA LEU A 15 -5.74 9.58 -8.00
C LEU A 15 -5.02 8.99 -9.22
N THR A 16 -3.69 9.18 -9.25
CA THR A 16 -2.83 8.69 -10.32
C THR A 16 -1.85 7.66 -9.77
N LEU A 17 -1.64 6.57 -10.52
CA LEU A 17 -0.64 5.58 -10.16
C LEU A 17 0.78 6.11 -10.43
N PRO A 18 1.73 5.94 -9.49
CA PRO A 18 3.13 6.19 -9.78
C PRO A 18 3.68 5.10 -10.73
N PRO A 19 4.89 5.29 -11.29
CA PRO A 19 5.59 4.20 -11.96
C PRO A 19 5.75 3.00 -11.02
N ALA A 20 5.52 1.78 -11.51
CA ALA A 20 5.77 0.58 -10.73
C ALA A 20 7.27 0.49 -10.39
N PRO A 21 7.65 0.33 -9.11
CA PRO A 21 9.05 0.30 -8.73
C PRO A 21 9.71 -1.00 -9.18
N THR A 22 11.01 -0.92 -9.45
CA THR A 22 11.86 -2.08 -9.65
C THR A 22 12.43 -2.56 -8.32
N PRO A 23 12.62 -3.88 -8.11
CA PRO A 23 13.24 -4.39 -6.89
C PRO A 23 14.62 -3.81 -6.67
N MET A 24 14.92 -3.41 -5.44
CA MET A 24 16.21 -2.85 -5.03
C MET A 24 17.14 -3.90 -4.39
N GLY A 25 16.84 -5.19 -4.56
CA GLY A 25 17.60 -6.28 -3.98
C GLY A 25 17.21 -7.63 -4.56
N VAL A 26 17.61 -8.68 -3.88
CA VAL A 26 17.36 -10.08 -4.32
C VAL A 26 15.98 -10.52 -3.80
N TYR A 27 14.92 -10.02 -4.43
CA TYR A 27 13.53 -10.39 -4.14
C TYR A 27 12.63 -10.08 -5.34
N LYS A 28 11.45 -10.64 -5.33
CA LYS A 28 10.38 -10.33 -6.30
C LYS A 28 9.44 -9.29 -5.71
N PRO A 29 8.93 -8.33 -6.48
CA PRO A 29 7.95 -7.36 -5.98
C PRO A 29 6.61 -8.01 -5.65
N PHE A 30 6.30 -9.13 -6.31
CA PHE A 30 5.11 -9.94 -6.06
C PHE A 30 5.36 -11.40 -6.40
N LEU A 31 4.52 -12.26 -5.87
CA LEU A 31 4.50 -13.70 -6.17
C LEU A 31 3.07 -14.19 -6.16
N ILE A 32 2.71 -14.98 -7.17
CA ILE A 32 1.40 -15.66 -7.21
C ILE A 32 1.62 -17.12 -6.84
N ASP A 33 0.86 -17.60 -5.86
CA ASP A 33 0.79 -19.00 -5.46
C ASP A 33 -0.68 -19.42 -5.37
N GLY A 34 -1.11 -20.26 -6.30
CA GLY A 34 -2.52 -20.58 -6.47
C GLY A 34 -3.33 -19.33 -6.84
N ASN A 35 -4.30 -18.98 -6.02
CA ASN A 35 -5.09 -17.75 -6.16
C ASN A 35 -4.65 -16.65 -5.19
N HIS A 36 -3.48 -16.78 -4.56
CA HIS A 36 -2.94 -15.78 -3.65
C HIS A 36 -1.87 -14.94 -4.33
N LEU A 37 -1.99 -13.63 -4.19
CA LEU A 37 -1.00 -12.66 -4.62
C LEU A 37 -0.29 -12.10 -3.39
N TYR A 38 0.97 -12.45 -3.24
CA TYR A 38 1.87 -11.91 -2.22
C TYR A 38 2.57 -10.69 -2.79
N VAL A 39 2.50 -9.58 -2.09
CA VAL A 39 3.16 -8.34 -2.49
C VAL A 39 4.21 -7.99 -1.44
N SER A 40 5.46 -7.84 -1.89
CA SER A 40 6.58 -7.44 -1.05
C SER A 40 6.38 -6.05 -0.45
N GLY A 41 7.19 -5.69 0.52
CA GLY A 41 7.20 -4.35 1.08
C GLY A 41 7.39 -3.29 0.00
N HIS A 42 6.48 -2.31 -0.03
CA HIS A 42 6.49 -1.17 -0.94
C HIS A 42 6.64 0.13 -0.16
N GLY A 43 7.35 1.09 -0.76
CA GLY A 43 7.50 2.44 -0.25
C GLY A 43 6.60 3.45 -0.96
N PRO A 44 6.57 4.69 -0.47
CA PRO A 44 5.72 5.75 -1.00
C PRO A 44 6.37 6.46 -2.20
N PHE A 45 6.40 5.80 -3.36
CA PHE A 45 6.87 6.40 -4.61
C PHE A 45 5.86 7.42 -5.14
N LYS A 46 6.34 8.63 -5.44
CA LYS A 46 5.56 9.68 -6.10
C LYS A 46 5.53 9.47 -7.62
N ASN A 47 4.69 10.26 -8.32
CA ASN A 47 4.54 10.17 -9.77
C ASN A 47 5.84 10.49 -10.55
N ASP A 48 6.73 11.26 -9.97
CA ASP A 48 8.06 11.56 -10.52
C ASP A 48 9.12 10.48 -10.24
N GLY A 49 8.72 9.40 -9.53
CA GLY A 49 9.60 8.31 -9.14
C GLY A 49 10.42 8.57 -7.87
N ALA A 50 10.32 9.75 -7.27
CA ALA A 50 10.98 10.03 -6.00
C ALA A 50 10.20 9.45 -4.82
N LEU A 51 10.90 9.07 -3.74
CA LEU A 51 10.30 8.61 -2.50
C LEU A 51 9.88 9.79 -1.60
N ILE A 52 8.76 9.65 -0.92
CA ILE A 52 8.50 10.45 0.28
C ILE A 52 9.46 9.93 1.36
N ILE A 53 10.17 10.81 2.02
CA ILE A 53 11.12 10.49 3.08
C ILE A 53 10.75 11.21 4.37
N GLY A 54 11.20 10.68 5.50
CA GLY A 54 11.03 11.29 6.80
C GLY A 54 10.58 10.31 7.87
N ARG A 55 10.35 10.84 9.06
CA ARG A 55 9.98 10.08 10.26
C ARG A 55 8.77 10.72 10.92
N VAL A 56 7.75 9.91 11.18
CA VAL A 56 6.51 10.40 11.81
C VAL A 56 6.77 10.77 13.27
N GLY A 57 6.34 11.95 13.65
CA GLY A 57 6.59 12.52 14.97
C GLY A 57 7.87 13.37 15.05
N ASP A 58 8.66 13.41 13.97
CA ASP A 58 9.88 14.22 13.86
C ASP A 58 9.78 15.10 12.61
N THR A 59 10.28 14.65 11.45
CA THR A 59 10.26 15.43 10.19
C THR A 59 8.91 15.43 9.49
N LEU A 60 8.03 14.51 9.82
CA LEU A 60 6.65 14.43 9.34
C LEU A 60 5.67 14.44 10.50
N ASP A 61 4.54 15.13 10.31
CA ASP A 61 3.39 15.02 11.19
C ASP A 61 2.56 13.76 10.87
N ILE A 62 1.52 13.53 11.66
CA ILE A 62 0.65 12.36 11.51
C ILE A 62 -0.07 12.36 10.14
N GLU A 63 -0.50 13.52 9.64
CA GLU A 63 -1.16 13.64 8.34
C GLU A 63 -0.17 13.36 7.20
N GLY A 64 1.06 13.83 7.33
CA GLY A 64 2.15 13.49 6.39
C GLY A 64 2.42 11.99 6.36
N GLY A 65 2.39 11.33 7.50
CA GLY A 65 2.48 9.87 7.60
C GLY A 65 1.31 9.16 6.92
N LYS A 66 0.07 9.61 7.15
CA LYS A 66 -1.14 9.05 6.52
C LYS A 66 -1.12 9.23 5.00
N ASN A 67 -0.70 10.38 4.51
CA ASN A 67 -0.53 10.63 3.08
C ASN A 67 0.55 9.71 2.47
N ALA A 68 1.64 9.48 3.18
CA ALA A 68 2.67 8.53 2.75
C ALA A 68 2.10 7.10 2.68
N ALA A 69 1.29 6.66 3.63
CA ALA A 69 0.63 5.36 3.60
C ALA A 69 -0.31 5.21 2.40
N GLN A 70 -1.06 6.25 2.05
CA GLN A 70 -1.86 6.27 0.82
C GLN A 70 -0.97 6.12 -0.42
N GLN A 71 0.16 6.82 -0.46
CA GLN A 71 1.11 6.73 -1.57
C GLN A 71 1.73 5.35 -1.68
N VAL A 72 2.00 4.66 -0.56
CA VAL A 72 2.42 3.24 -0.57
C VAL A 72 1.33 2.37 -1.19
N GLY A 73 0.07 2.60 -0.83
CA GLY A 73 -1.07 1.91 -1.43
C GLY A 73 -1.10 2.10 -2.96
N LEU A 74 -0.92 3.32 -3.44
CA LEU A 74 -0.83 3.61 -4.89
C LEU A 74 0.35 2.88 -5.55
N THR A 75 1.48 2.78 -4.87
CA THR A 75 2.64 2.02 -5.38
C THR A 75 2.33 0.52 -5.50
N ILE A 76 1.63 -0.06 -4.53
CA ILE A 76 1.16 -1.45 -4.59
C ILE A 76 0.20 -1.64 -5.77
N LEU A 77 -0.76 -0.74 -5.96
CA LEU A 77 -1.67 -0.78 -7.10
C LEU A 77 -0.93 -0.69 -8.43
N ALA A 78 0.11 0.14 -8.52
CA ALA A 78 0.94 0.24 -9.72
C ALA A 78 1.64 -1.09 -10.03
N THR A 79 2.16 -1.79 -9.03
CA THR A 79 2.74 -3.13 -9.19
C THR A 79 1.69 -4.13 -9.68
N ILE A 80 0.48 -4.10 -9.13
CA ILE A 80 -0.63 -4.98 -9.54
C ILE A 80 -0.99 -4.72 -11.01
N VAL A 81 -1.26 -3.48 -11.39
CA VAL A 81 -1.67 -3.13 -12.76
C VAL A 81 -0.56 -3.45 -13.76
N SER A 82 0.69 -3.12 -13.44
CA SER A 82 1.83 -3.37 -14.32
C SER A 82 2.03 -4.87 -14.63
N ASN A 83 1.70 -5.76 -13.71
CA ASN A 83 1.98 -7.19 -13.84
C ASN A 83 0.72 -8.04 -14.13
N LEU A 84 -0.43 -7.64 -13.65
CA LEU A 84 -1.70 -8.36 -13.82
C LEU A 84 -2.63 -7.71 -14.85
N GLY A 85 -2.33 -6.48 -15.26
CA GLY A 85 -3.06 -5.74 -16.27
C GLY A 85 -4.28 -4.97 -15.74
N SER A 86 -4.87 -5.38 -14.62
CA SER A 86 -6.09 -4.75 -14.08
C SER A 86 -6.24 -4.99 -12.59
N LEU A 87 -6.80 -4.01 -11.88
CA LEU A 87 -7.21 -4.16 -10.47
C LEU A 87 -8.40 -5.13 -10.32
N ASP A 88 -9.15 -5.34 -11.39
CA ASP A 88 -10.30 -6.25 -11.41
C ASP A 88 -9.91 -7.73 -11.25
N ARG A 89 -8.61 -8.05 -11.39
CA ARG A 89 -8.06 -9.39 -11.11
C ARG A 89 -8.03 -9.72 -9.61
N VAL A 90 -8.05 -8.70 -8.76
CA VAL A 90 -8.04 -8.87 -7.30
C VAL A 90 -9.47 -9.05 -6.81
N LYS A 91 -9.72 -10.18 -6.13
CA LYS A 91 -11.01 -10.49 -5.52
C LYS A 91 -11.15 -9.79 -4.16
N ARG A 92 -10.12 -9.88 -3.31
CA ARG A 92 -10.13 -9.21 -2.01
C ARG A 92 -8.74 -8.97 -1.43
N VAL A 93 -8.67 -8.03 -0.51
CA VAL A 93 -7.54 -7.85 0.40
C VAL A 93 -7.65 -8.90 1.52
N ILE A 94 -6.61 -9.71 1.71
CA ILE A 94 -6.58 -10.69 2.81
C ILE A 94 -5.89 -10.08 4.03
N LYS A 95 -4.66 -9.60 3.85
CA LYS A 95 -3.85 -9.09 4.96
C LYS A 95 -2.98 -7.92 4.54
N VAL A 96 -2.82 -6.97 5.45
CA VAL A 96 -1.89 -5.84 5.34
C VAL A 96 -0.99 -5.82 6.57
N LEU A 97 0.32 -5.73 6.36
CA LEU A 97 1.28 -5.35 7.39
C LEU A 97 1.80 -3.96 7.07
N GLY A 98 1.41 -2.98 7.87
CA GLY A 98 1.85 -1.60 7.78
C GLY A 98 2.92 -1.29 8.82
N MET A 99 4.05 -0.74 8.36
CA MET A 99 5.20 -0.39 9.18
C MET A 99 5.44 1.11 9.09
N VAL A 100 5.53 1.77 10.24
CA VAL A 100 5.71 3.22 10.34
C VAL A 100 7.06 3.52 10.99
N SER A 101 7.94 4.22 10.26
CA SER A 101 9.12 4.84 10.87
C SER A 101 8.67 6.02 11.70
N CYS A 102 8.79 5.92 13.02
CA CYS A 102 8.24 6.90 13.94
C CYS A 102 9.13 7.09 15.16
N THR A 103 8.86 8.17 15.90
CA THR A 103 9.50 8.40 17.20
C THR A 103 9.07 7.32 18.21
N PRO A 104 9.89 7.02 19.25
CA PRO A 104 9.59 5.96 20.20
C PRO A 104 8.29 6.14 21.00
N ASP A 105 7.82 7.38 21.13
CA ASP A 105 6.60 7.75 21.85
C ASP A 105 5.34 7.84 20.96
N PHE A 106 5.49 7.60 19.66
CA PHE A 106 4.37 7.61 18.73
C PHE A 106 3.43 6.42 18.97
N GLU A 107 2.12 6.66 18.99
CA GLU A 107 1.11 5.66 19.37
C GLU A 107 0.01 5.45 18.32
N LYS A 108 -0.04 6.26 17.25
CA LYS A 108 -1.16 6.30 16.30
C LYS A 108 -0.84 5.61 14.96
N HIS A 109 -0.12 4.49 15.01
CA HIS A 109 0.21 3.69 13.83
C HIS A 109 -1.04 3.28 13.02
N PRO A 110 -2.16 2.84 13.64
CA PRO A 110 -3.36 2.47 12.90
C PRO A 110 -3.92 3.65 12.08
N TYR A 111 -3.90 4.85 12.62
CA TYR A 111 -4.35 6.05 11.90
C TYR A 111 -3.50 6.31 10.64
N VAL A 112 -2.19 6.19 10.76
CA VAL A 112 -1.26 6.36 9.63
C VAL A 112 -1.54 5.33 8.54
N ILE A 113 -1.63 4.05 8.90
CA ILE A 113 -1.84 2.97 7.93
C ILE A 113 -3.25 3.02 7.32
N ASN A 114 -4.21 3.66 7.94
CA ASN A 114 -5.53 3.92 7.35
C ASN A 114 -5.42 4.63 5.99
N GLY A 115 -4.38 5.41 5.74
CA GLY A 115 -4.16 6.01 4.41
C GLY A 115 -4.17 4.98 3.29
N CYS A 116 -3.55 3.83 3.49
CA CYS A 116 -3.58 2.70 2.55
C CYS A 116 -4.90 1.93 2.63
N SER A 117 -5.34 1.56 3.82
CA SER A 117 -6.54 0.72 4.00
C SER A 117 -7.82 1.42 3.51
N GLU A 118 -7.94 2.72 3.69
CA GLU A 118 -9.06 3.51 3.17
C GLU A 118 -9.04 3.58 1.63
N LEU A 119 -7.85 3.64 1.02
CA LEU A 119 -7.71 3.55 -0.43
C LEU A 119 -8.22 2.20 -0.94
N PHE A 120 -7.77 1.11 -0.33
CA PHE A 120 -8.19 -0.25 -0.71
C PHE A 120 -9.71 -0.44 -0.52
N LYS A 121 -10.27 0.08 0.57
CA LYS A 121 -11.72 0.10 0.80
C LYS A 121 -12.49 0.82 -0.31
N LYS A 122 -12.00 1.97 -0.78
CA LYS A 122 -12.62 2.72 -1.89
C LYS A 122 -12.62 1.90 -3.19
N ILE A 123 -11.58 1.11 -3.42
CA ILE A 123 -11.40 0.34 -4.65
C ILE A 123 -12.23 -0.95 -4.65
N TRP A 124 -12.14 -1.75 -3.59
CA TRP A 124 -12.77 -3.08 -3.53
C TRP A 124 -13.98 -3.15 -2.61
N GLY A 125 -14.39 -2.05 -1.99
CA GLY A 125 -15.56 -1.97 -1.10
C GLY A 125 -15.27 -2.43 0.33
N GLU A 126 -16.28 -2.32 1.18
CA GLU A 126 -16.18 -2.68 2.60
C GLU A 126 -15.83 -4.15 2.80
N GLU A 127 -16.49 -5.02 2.07
CA GLU A 127 -16.36 -6.48 2.25
C GLU A 127 -15.02 -7.01 1.71
N ASN A 128 -14.61 -6.57 0.54
CA ASN A 128 -13.45 -7.11 -0.16
C ASN A 128 -12.20 -6.23 -0.03
N GLY A 129 -12.36 -4.95 0.25
CA GLY A 129 -11.25 -4.00 0.39
C GLY A 129 -10.67 -3.90 1.80
N VAL A 130 -11.35 -4.47 2.80
CA VAL A 130 -10.93 -4.42 4.21
C VAL A 130 -10.54 -5.82 4.67
N GLY A 131 -9.24 -6.07 4.75
CA GLY A 131 -8.70 -7.34 5.26
C GLY A 131 -8.27 -7.26 6.73
N VAL A 132 -7.63 -8.32 7.21
CA VAL A 132 -6.97 -8.30 8.53
C VAL A 132 -5.68 -7.48 8.45
N ARG A 133 -5.21 -6.93 9.58
CA ARG A 133 -4.11 -5.97 9.55
C ARG A 133 -3.31 -5.93 10.84
N SER A 134 -2.00 -5.66 10.71
CA SER A 134 -1.17 -5.11 11.78
C SER A 134 -0.60 -3.76 11.34
N ALA A 135 -0.52 -2.80 12.27
CA ALA A 135 0.10 -1.50 12.08
C ALA A 135 1.07 -1.28 13.24
N VAL A 136 2.35 -1.22 12.93
CA VAL A 136 3.44 -1.26 13.92
C VAL A 136 4.48 -0.17 13.67
N GLY A 137 5.22 0.19 14.71
CA GLY A 137 6.33 1.13 14.62
C GLY A 137 7.65 0.45 14.34
N MET A 138 8.50 1.10 13.56
CA MET A 138 9.86 0.69 13.24
C MET A 138 10.84 1.78 13.64
N GLY A 139 12.01 1.38 14.13
CA GLY A 139 13.09 2.31 14.45
C GLY A 139 13.69 2.97 13.22
N SER A 140 13.66 2.29 12.08
CA SER A 140 14.06 2.80 10.76
C SER A 140 13.43 1.96 9.66
N LEU A 141 13.32 2.54 8.47
CA LEU A 141 12.90 1.86 7.25
C LEU A 141 13.90 2.16 6.12
N PRO A 142 13.99 1.28 5.10
CA PRO A 142 14.92 1.48 3.99
C PRO A 142 14.71 2.84 3.31
N GLY A 143 15.78 3.50 2.90
CA GLY A 143 15.70 4.75 2.17
C GLY A 143 15.10 5.92 2.96
N ASN A 144 15.04 5.81 4.30
CA ASN A 144 14.41 6.80 5.18
C ASN A 144 12.93 7.07 4.85
N ILE A 145 12.23 6.07 4.32
CA ILE A 145 10.78 6.19 4.06
C ILE A 145 10.00 6.17 5.39
N PRO A 146 8.90 6.92 5.49
CA PRO A 146 8.12 6.96 6.72
C PRO A 146 7.18 5.77 6.88
N VAL A 147 6.81 5.12 5.78
CA VAL A 147 5.85 4.00 5.76
C VAL A 147 6.30 2.97 4.75
N GLU A 148 6.25 1.70 5.14
CA GLU A 148 6.40 0.54 4.27
C GLU A 148 5.23 -0.41 4.52
N ILE A 149 4.67 -0.97 3.45
CA ILE A 149 3.54 -1.89 3.55
C ILE A 149 3.77 -3.09 2.66
N GLU A 150 3.54 -4.29 3.20
CA GLU A 150 3.37 -5.52 2.45
C GLU A 150 1.91 -5.99 2.54
N ALA A 151 1.45 -6.71 1.54
CA ALA A 151 0.05 -7.13 1.47
C ALA A 151 -0.11 -8.51 0.83
N LEU A 152 -1.21 -9.16 1.19
CA LEU A 152 -1.67 -10.42 0.62
C LEU A 152 -3.08 -10.23 0.08
N PHE A 153 -3.29 -10.65 -1.16
CA PHE A 153 -4.58 -10.56 -1.85
C PHE A 153 -5.03 -11.94 -2.33
N GLU A 154 -6.33 -12.11 -2.46
CA GLU A 154 -6.94 -13.22 -3.20
C GLU A 154 -7.27 -12.75 -4.63
N LEU A 155 -6.96 -13.58 -5.61
CA LEU A 155 -7.31 -13.37 -7.01
C LEU A 155 -8.56 -14.19 -7.40
N PHE A 156 -9.25 -13.74 -8.45
CA PHE A 156 -10.30 -14.55 -9.09
C PHE A 156 -9.73 -15.73 -9.84
#